data_cf9e38930b5b7fcafbc8c0520206385a
#
_entry.id   cf9e38930b5b7fcafbc8c0520206385a
#
_cell.length_a   1.000
_cell.length_b   1.000
_cell.length_c   1.000
_cell.angle_alpha   90.00
_cell.angle_beta   90.00
_cell.angle_gamma   90.00
#
_symmetry.space_group_name_H-M   'P 1'
#
loop_
_entity.id
_entity.type
_entity.pdbx_description
1 polymer ?
#
loop_
_entity_poly.entity_id
_entity_poly.type
_entity_poly.pdbx_seq_one_letter_code
_entity_poly.pdbx_strand_id
1 'polypeptide(L)'
;MILGKSISRHVSLFAIQVFAFMSGCGVSDNPVLESPDGNVVVKYSGNLEDGMYYSVSYCGQDIMGDSKLGVVPVDGMVGKDAVTSIVRDSHDEVWNQPWGENKKVLNRYNEMAVTNKDASGNWMTVRFRAFDDGIAFRYEWNIVDAQNVVVTDELTEFKFSQDGMSWSIPGNFETYELNYRHMPLSEVEDANTPFTFCTSGGHYGAIHEAALYDYPEMTLKRDSTGILKAELAPMPDGIKADVPNMFVTPWRTLQLGKKPVDLINSELILNLNEPSKIGDVSWIKPQKYVGVWWGMHLGTQTWTMGSR
;
A
#
# COMPACT_ATOMS: atom_id res chain seq x y z
N MET A 1 -51.29 -22.10 32.05
CA MET A 1 -51.05 -22.81 30.81
C MET A 1 -50.51 -21.82 29.82
N ILE A 2 -49.16 -21.67 29.82
CA ILE A 2 -48.45 -20.67 29.02
C ILE A 2 -47.48 -21.47 28.14
N LEU A 3 -47.74 -21.43 26.83
CA LEU A 3 -46.91 -22.08 25.80
C LEU A 3 -45.68 -21.23 25.50
N GLY A 4 -44.52 -21.79 25.82
CA GLY A 4 -43.24 -21.19 25.42
C GLY A 4 -42.96 -21.44 23.93
N LYS A 5 -42.67 -20.36 23.18
CA LYS A 5 -42.14 -20.45 21.80
C LYS A 5 -40.62 -20.61 21.85
N SER A 6 -40.16 -21.75 21.36
CA SER A 6 -38.77 -22.06 21.08
C SER A 6 -38.30 -21.24 19.86
N ILE A 7 -37.25 -20.42 20.02
CA ILE A 7 -36.59 -19.75 18.94
C ILE A 7 -35.39 -20.63 18.53
N SER A 8 -35.54 -21.28 17.39
CA SER A 8 -34.43 -21.99 16.74
C SER A 8 -33.43 -21.02 16.15
N ARG A 9 -32.21 -20.99 16.70
CA ARG A 9 -31.04 -20.27 16.11
C ARG A 9 -30.43 -21.20 15.06
N HIS A 10 -30.60 -20.84 13.79
CA HIS A 10 -29.82 -21.44 12.72
C HIS A 10 -28.43 -20.78 12.74
N VAL A 11 -27.44 -21.54 13.19
CA VAL A 11 -26.04 -21.25 13.01
C VAL A 11 -25.64 -21.79 11.63
N SER A 12 -25.48 -20.94 10.66
CA SER A 12 -24.88 -21.30 9.37
C SER A 12 -23.37 -21.43 9.54
N LEU A 13 -22.91 -22.68 9.58
CA LEU A 13 -21.47 -22.98 9.42
C LEU A 13 -21.11 -22.74 7.94
N PHE A 14 -20.39 -21.68 7.66
CA PHE A 14 -19.66 -21.56 6.40
C PHE A 14 -18.41 -22.44 6.49
N ALA A 15 -18.41 -23.53 5.75
CA ALA A 15 -17.23 -24.35 5.56
C ALA A 15 -16.29 -23.64 4.59
N ILE A 16 -15.19 -23.13 5.11
CA ILE A 16 -14.07 -22.66 4.29
C ILE A 16 -13.37 -23.89 3.72
N GLN A 17 -13.57 -24.16 2.44
CA GLN A 17 -12.76 -25.16 1.71
C GLN A 17 -11.40 -24.53 1.36
N VAL A 18 -10.41 -24.82 2.18
CA VAL A 18 -9.01 -24.55 1.84
C VAL A 18 -8.56 -25.63 0.85
N PHE A 19 -8.50 -25.30 -0.42
CA PHE A 19 -7.82 -26.12 -1.42
C PHE A 19 -6.32 -25.79 -1.38
N ALA A 20 -5.57 -26.53 -0.56
CA ALA A 20 -4.12 -26.53 -0.63
C ALA A 20 -3.69 -27.36 -1.86
N PHE A 21 -3.39 -26.71 -2.97
CA PHE A 21 -2.64 -27.32 -4.04
C PHE A 21 -1.16 -27.36 -3.65
N MET A 22 -0.73 -28.48 -3.08
CA MET A 22 0.69 -28.81 -2.98
C MET A 22 1.18 -29.30 -4.35
N SER A 23 1.60 -28.36 -5.21
CA SER A 23 2.42 -28.70 -6.38
C SER A 23 3.88 -28.50 -5.99
N GLY A 24 4.54 -29.57 -5.59
CA GLY A 24 6.01 -29.62 -5.53
C GLY A 24 6.55 -29.58 -6.96
N CYS A 25 6.90 -28.39 -7.44
CA CYS A 25 7.68 -28.20 -8.64
C CYS A 25 8.70 -27.11 -8.36
N GLY A 26 9.92 -27.26 -8.85
CA GLY A 26 11.00 -26.31 -8.59
C GLY A 26 10.54 -24.87 -8.78
N VAL A 27 10.93 -23.98 -7.87
CA VAL A 27 10.63 -22.56 -7.90
C VAL A 27 11.07 -22.04 -9.27
N SER A 28 10.13 -21.62 -10.12
CA SER A 28 10.46 -20.94 -11.37
C SER A 28 11.17 -19.65 -11.03
N ASP A 29 12.22 -19.31 -11.77
CA ASP A 29 13.15 -18.22 -11.47
C ASP A 29 12.51 -16.84 -11.31
N ASN A 30 11.26 -16.61 -11.73
CA ASN A 30 10.57 -15.31 -11.59
C ASN A 30 9.05 -15.50 -11.41
N PRO A 31 8.54 -15.50 -10.16
CA PRO A 31 7.11 -15.60 -9.92
C PRO A 31 6.33 -14.40 -10.46
N VAL A 32 5.22 -14.66 -11.12
CA VAL A 32 4.33 -13.67 -11.75
C VAL A 32 2.98 -13.69 -11.07
N LEU A 33 2.41 -12.51 -10.83
CA LEU A 33 1.05 -12.30 -10.35
C LEU A 33 0.28 -11.44 -11.36
N GLU A 34 -0.92 -11.86 -11.74
CA GLU A 34 -1.81 -11.13 -12.64
C GLU A 34 -3.06 -10.67 -11.89
N SER A 35 -3.60 -9.51 -12.27
CA SER A 35 -4.93 -9.08 -11.80
C SER A 35 -6.02 -10.03 -12.27
N PRO A 36 -7.23 -10.01 -11.67
CA PRO A 36 -8.35 -10.84 -12.11
C PRO A 36 -8.75 -10.67 -13.57
N ASP A 37 -8.57 -9.46 -14.14
CA ASP A 37 -8.82 -9.17 -15.56
C ASP A 37 -7.60 -9.39 -16.47
N GLY A 38 -6.42 -9.71 -15.89
CA GLY A 38 -5.18 -9.96 -16.60
C GLY A 38 -4.45 -8.73 -17.14
N ASN A 39 -4.96 -7.51 -16.89
CA ASN A 39 -4.36 -6.29 -17.42
C ASN A 39 -3.17 -5.78 -16.60
N VAL A 40 -3.14 -6.04 -15.31
CA VAL A 40 -2.03 -5.68 -14.42
C VAL A 40 -1.20 -6.94 -14.16
N VAL A 41 0.10 -6.86 -14.42
CA VAL A 41 1.03 -7.97 -14.20
C VAL A 41 2.19 -7.50 -13.36
N VAL A 42 2.44 -8.22 -12.26
CA VAL A 42 3.59 -8.02 -11.38
C VAL A 42 4.54 -9.20 -11.54
N LYS A 43 5.81 -8.91 -11.76
CA LYS A 43 6.88 -9.93 -11.73
C LYS A 43 7.77 -9.65 -10.53
N TYR A 44 8.04 -10.66 -9.75
CA TYR A 44 9.04 -10.62 -8.70
C TYR A 44 10.32 -11.28 -9.23
N SER A 45 11.45 -10.71 -8.91
CA SER A 45 12.76 -11.32 -9.12
C SER A 45 13.62 -11.10 -7.88
N GLY A 46 14.45 -12.06 -7.56
CA GLY A 46 15.37 -11.95 -6.43
C GLY A 46 16.51 -12.94 -6.55
N ASN A 47 17.70 -12.50 -6.21
CA ASN A 47 18.87 -13.35 -6.11
C ASN A 47 19.70 -12.96 -4.87
N LEU A 48 20.62 -13.85 -4.50
CA LEU A 48 21.46 -13.70 -3.30
C LEU A 48 22.44 -12.51 -3.38
N GLU A 49 22.79 -12.07 -4.59
CA GLU A 49 23.81 -11.03 -4.80
C GLU A 49 23.19 -9.63 -4.85
N ASP A 50 22.08 -9.49 -5.58
CA ASP A 50 21.50 -8.19 -5.94
C ASP A 50 20.30 -7.76 -5.09
N GLY A 51 19.66 -8.73 -4.39
CA GLY A 51 18.48 -8.49 -3.56
C GLY A 51 17.15 -8.81 -4.23
N MET A 52 16.07 -8.21 -3.73
CA MET A 52 14.70 -8.40 -4.21
C MET A 52 14.28 -7.25 -5.11
N TYR A 53 13.58 -7.58 -6.21
CA TYR A 53 13.06 -6.61 -7.17
C TYR A 53 11.65 -6.97 -7.61
N TYR A 54 10.94 -5.97 -8.11
CA TYR A 54 9.66 -6.15 -8.80
C TYR A 54 9.61 -5.30 -10.05
N SER A 55 8.79 -5.72 -11.00
CA SER A 55 8.40 -4.91 -12.15
C SER A 55 6.89 -5.00 -12.39
N VAL A 56 6.33 -3.99 -13.05
CA VAL A 56 4.89 -3.89 -13.28
C VAL A 56 4.62 -3.53 -14.73
N SER A 57 3.74 -4.29 -15.37
CA SER A 57 3.14 -3.91 -16.66
C SER A 57 1.63 -3.73 -16.54
N TYR A 58 1.08 -2.84 -17.38
CA TYR A 58 -0.34 -2.55 -17.47
C TYR A 58 -0.80 -2.54 -18.91
N CYS A 59 -1.82 -3.34 -19.24
CA CYS A 59 -2.33 -3.50 -20.60
C CYS A 59 -1.22 -3.81 -21.63
N GLY A 60 -0.22 -4.63 -21.22
CA GLY A 60 0.89 -5.04 -22.04
C GLY A 60 2.02 -4.02 -22.21
N GLN A 61 1.98 -2.89 -21.49
CA GLN A 61 3.06 -1.89 -21.46
C GLN A 61 3.76 -1.91 -20.11
N ASP A 62 5.08 -1.82 -20.12
CA ASP A 62 5.87 -1.73 -18.90
C ASP A 62 5.73 -0.33 -18.28
N ILE A 63 5.27 -0.29 -17.04
CA ILE A 63 5.11 0.94 -16.24
C ILE A 63 6.30 1.11 -15.30
N MET A 64 6.62 0.07 -14.52
CA MET A 64 7.77 0.01 -13.63
C MET A 64 8.74 -1.07 -14.10
N GLY A 65 9.99 -0.70 -14.32
CA GLY A 65 11.10 -1.64 -14.52
C GLY A 65 11.57 -2.24 -13.21
N ASP A 66 12.64 -3.02 -13.24
CA ASP A 66 13.20 -3.66 -12.06
C ASP A 66 13.46 -2.63 -10.94
N SER A 67 12.56 -2.60 -10.00
CA SER A 67 12.51 -1.69 -8.85
C SER A 67 12.85 -2.47 -7.59
N LYS A 68 13.76 -1.96 -6.79
CA LYS A 68 14.26 -2.64 -5.60
C LYS A 68 13.20 -2.71 -4.51
N LEU A 69 13.26 -3.77 -3.73
CA LEU A 69 12.43 -4.03 -2.56
C LEU A 69 13.31 -4.27 -1.33
N GLY A 70 12.77 -3.99 -0.16
CA GLY A 70 13.36 -4.36 1.12
C GLY A 70 13.22 -3.31 2.21
N VAL A 71 13.45 -3.76 3.43
CA VAL A 71 13.55 -2.96 4.65
C VAL A 71 14.91 -3.22 5.27
N VAL A 72 15.54 -2.21 5.81
CA VAL A 72 16.88 -2.28 6.44
C VAL A 72 16.75 -2.12 7.95
N PRO A 73 16.73 -3.20 8.71
CA PRO A 73 16.93 -3.14 10.15
C PRO A 73 18.35 -2.70 10.53
N VAL A 74 18.53 -2.18 11.75
CA VAL A 74 19.85 -1.76 12.26
C VAL A 74 20.88 -2.88 12.24
N ASP A 75 20.45 -4.11 12.48
CA ASP A 75 21.31 -5.31 12.53
C ASP A 75 21.60 -5.93 11.15
N GLY A 76 21.18 -5.28 10.09
CA GLY A 76 21.42 -5.69 8.72
C GLY A 76 20.16 -6.19 8.01
N MET A 77 20.27 -6.34 6.70
CA MET A 77 19.14 -6.63 5.81
C MET A 77 18.65 -8.08 5.98
N VAL A 78 17.36 -8.25 6.20
CA VAL A 78 16.65 -9.55 6.18
C VAL A 78 16.11 -9.80 4.77
N GLY A 79 16.05 -11.07 4.35
CA GLY A 79 15.46 -11.45 3.06
C GLY A 79 16.41 -11.40 1.86
N LYS A 80 17.74 -11.37 2.10
CA LYS A 80 18.75 -11.50 1.05
C LYS A 80 18.88 -12.90 0.47
N ASP A 81 18.33 -13.89 1.17
CA ASP A 81 18.52 -15.29 0.85
C ASP A 81 17.50 -15.80 -0.18
N ALA A 82 17.66 -17.05 -0.56
CA ALA A 82 16.80 -17.66 -1.57
C ALA A 82 15.33 -17.66 -1.19
N VAL A 83 14.46 -17.55 -2.19
CA VAL A 83 13.02 -17.75 -2.04
C VAL A 83 12.75 -19.15 -1.51
N THR A 84 12.12 -19.24 -0.36
CA THR A 84 11.79 -20.51 0.31
C THR A 84 10.33 -20.90 0.16
N SER A 85 9.45 -19.93 -0.11
CA SER A 85 8.01 -20.18 -0.26
C SER A 85 7.35 -19.15 -1.16
N ILE A 86 6.39 -19.60 -1.97
CA ILE A 86 5.46 -18.75 -2.71
C ILE A 86 4.06 -19.26 -2.41
N VAL A 87 3.25 -18.40 -1.80
CA VAL A 87 1.83 -18.69 -1.52
C VAL A 87 0.97 -17.78 -2.41
N ARG A 88 -0.08 -18.35 -3.00
CA ARG A 88 -1.02 -17.63 -3.86
C ARG A 88 -2.42 -17.74 -3.29
N ASP A 89 -3.19 -16.67 -3.41
CA ASP A 89 -4.59 -16.59 -3.01
C ASP A 89 -5.35 -15.67 -3.96
N SER A 90 -6.67 -15.67 -3.84
CA SER A 90 -7.55 -14.76 -4.57
C SER A 90 -8.73 -14.35 -3.70
N HIS A 91 -9.23 -13.15 -3.91
CA HIS A 91 -10.33 -12.60 -3.14
C HIS A 91 -11.35 -11.95 -4.09
N ASP A 92 -12.65 -12.19 -3.84
CA ASP A 92 -13.74 -11.58 -4.61
C ASP A 92 -14.96 -11.41 -3.69
N GLU A 93 -15.18 -10.16 -3.24
CA GLU A 93 -16.34 -9.81 -2.43
C GLU A 93 -16.85 -8.42 -2.76
N VAL A 94 -18.08 -8.12 -2.38
CA VAL A 94 -18.65 -6.77 -2.36
C VAL A 94 -19.02 -6.42 -0.93
N TRP A 95 -18.43 -5.37 -0.39
CA TRP A 95 -18.77 -4.88 0.93
C TRP A 95 -19.51 -3.55 0.88
N ASN A 96 -20.19 -3.19 1.96
CA ASN A 96 -20.96 -1.95 2.05
C ASN A 96 -20.21 -0.91 2.86
N GLN A 97 -19.95 0.23 2.22
CA GLN A 97 -19.37 1.39 2.88
C GLN A 97 -20.49 2.17 3.61
N PRO A 98 -20.36 2.45 4.93
CA PRO A 98 -21.38 3.21 5.66
C PRO A 98 -21.55 4.63 5.15
N TRP A 99 -20.44 5.30 4.81
CA TRP A 99 -20.37 6.62 4.21
C TRP A 99 -19.27 6.62 3.15
N GLY A 100 -19.45 7.39 2.12
CA GLY A 100 -18.49 7.51 1.02
C GLY A 100 -19.22 7.73 -0.28
N GLU A 101 -18.46 7.77 -1.36
CA GLU A 101 -19.00 8.02 -2.69
C GLU A 101 -19.77 6.81 -3.21
N ASN A 102 -19.26 5.61 -2.95
CA ASN A 102 -19.86 4.36 -3.38
C ASN A 102 -20.45 3.60 -2.18
N LYS A 103 -21.70 3.22 -2.27
CA LYS A 103 -22.34 2.39 -1.24
C LYS A 103 -21.82 0.96 -1.25
N LYS A 104 -21.50 0.44 -2.42
CA LYS A 104 -20.95 -0.90 -2.64
C LYS A 104 -19.57 -0.77 -3.21
N VAL A 105 -18.60 -1.40 -2.58
CA VAL A 105 -17.20 -1.43 -2.96
C VAL A 105 -16.85 -2.84 -3.36
N LEU A 106 -16.31 -3.01 -4.57
CA LEU A 106 -15.80 -4.29 -5.04
C LEU A 106 -14.37 -4.50 -4.52
N ASN A 107 -14.17 -5.56 -3.77
CA ASN A 107 -12.86 -5.99 -3.31
C ASN A 107 -12.48 -7.28 -4.03
N ARG A 108 -11.77 -7.14 -5.15
CA ARG A 108 -11.37 -8.27 -5.99
C ARG A 108 -9.91 -8.16 -6.39
N TYR A 109 -9.11 -9.14 -5.98
CA TYR A 109 -7.68 -9.20 -6.28
C TYR A 109 -7.15 -10.63 -6.31
N ASN A 110 -6.02 -10.81 -6.96
CA ASN A 110 -5.15 -11.96 -6.75
C ASN A 110 -3.98 -11.57 -5.84
N GLU A 111 -3.54 -12.51 -5.00
CA GLU A 111 -2.47 -12.28 -4.02
C GLU A 111 -1.31 -13.26 -4.24
N MET A 112 -0.09 -12.78 -4.03
CA MET A 112 1.13 -13.57 -4.01
C MET A 112 2.03 -13.13 -2.86
N ALA A 113 2.35 -14.05 -1.97
CA ALA A 113 3.30 -13.84 -0.89
C ALA A 113 4.60 -14.61 -1.19
N VAL A 114 5.69 -13.89 -1.34
CA VAL A 114 7.03 -14.46 -1.61
C VAL A 114 7.86 -14.33 -0.36
N THR A 115 8.29 -15.46 0.22
CA THR A 115 9.07 -15.50 1.46
C THR A 115 10.50 -15.91 1.17
N ASN A 116 11.43 -15.09 1.64
CA ASN A 116 12.86 -15.36 1.69
C ASN A 116 13.25 -15.67 3.14
N LYS A 117 14.05 -16.71 3.36
CA LYS A 117 14.46 -17.15 4.69
C LYS A 117 15.94 -17.46 4.71
N ASP A 118 16.66 -16.95 5.72
CA ASP A 118 18.08 -17.21 5.93
C ASP A 118 18.33 -18.51 6.76
N ALA A 119 19.61 -18.89 6.84
CA ALA A 119 20.04 -20.08 7.58
C ALA A 119 19.79 -19.97 9.10
N SER A 120 19.70 -18.76 9.64
CA SER A 120 19.40 -18.49 11.05
C SER A 120 17.91 -18.58 11.37
N GLY A 121 17.07 -18.67 10.33
CA GLY A 121 15.63 -18.75 10.47
C GLY A 121 14.90 -17.40 10.40
N ASN A 122 15.63 -16.29 10.21
CA ASN A 122 15.00 -15.01 9.92
C ASN A 122 14.31 -15.08 8.56
N TRP A 123 13.15 -14.45 8.44
CA TRP A 123 12.45 -14.41 7.17
C TRP A 123 11.83 -13.05 6.90
N MET A 124 11.72 -12.73 5.61
CA MET A 124 10.95 -11.61 5.10
C MET A 124 10.02 -12.10 3.99
N THR A 125 8.78 -11.68 4.05
CA THR A 125 7.77 -11.89 3.02
C THR A 125 7.46 -10.57 2.35
N VAL A 126 7.48 -10.54 1.03
CA VAL A 126 6.86 -9.49 0.25
C VAL A 126 5.50 -10.01 -0.20
N ARG A 127 4.44 -9.36 0.25
CA ARG A 127 3.06 -9.70 -0.12
C ARG A 127 2.57 -8.72 -1.17
N PHE A 128 2.21 -9.22 -2.33
CA PHE A 128 1.64 -8.47 -3.44
C PHE A 128 0.15 -8.76 -3.57
N ARG A 129 -0.63 -7.73 -3.86
CA ARG A 129 -2.00 -7.80 -4.35
C ARG A 129 -2.09 -7.12 -5.70
N ALA A 130 -2.66 -7.81 -6.69
CA ALA A 130 -2.95 -7.24 -8.00
C ALA A 130 -4.47 -7.09 -8.15
N PHE A 131 -4.92 -5.84 -8.25
CA PHE A 131 -6.29 -5.42 -8.53
C PHE A 131 -6.39 -5.05 -10.02
N ASP A 132 -7.61 -4.94 -10.56
CA ASP A 132 -7.83 -4.53 -11.95
C ASP A 132 -7.41 -3.07 -12.20
N ASP A 133 -7.31 -2.26 -11.13
CA ASP A 133 -6.95 -0.84 -11.13
C ASP A 133 -5.58 -0.54 -10.49
N GLY A 134 -4.73 -1.56 -10.28
CA GLY A 134 -3.37 -1.37 -9.79
C GLY A 134 -2.82 -2.50 -8.92
N ILE A 135 -1.74 -2.19 -8.23
CA ILE A 135 -1.08 -3.12 -7.30
C ILE A 135 -0.89 -2.50 -5.93
N ALA A 136 -0.74 -3.37 -4.96
CA ALA A 136 -0.19 -3.03 -3.65
C ALA A 136 0.82 -4.09 -3.21
N PHE A 137 1.82 -3.68 -2.45
CA PHE A 137 2.70 -4.62 -1.76
C PHE A 137 3.10 -4.09 -0.39
N ARG A 138 3.49 -5.02 0.49
CA ARG A 138 3.96 -4.71 1.84
C ARG A 138 4.97 -5.74 2.30
N TYR A 139 5.68 -5.42 3.37
CA TYR A 139 6.66 -6.30 3.99
C TYR A 139 6.12 -6.88 5.30
N GLU A 140 6.44 -8.15 5.52
CA GLU A 140 6.19 -8.87 6.76
C GLU A 140 7.49 -9.58 7.12
N TRP A 141 7.90 -9.61 8.39
CA TRP A 141 9.14 -10.26 8.79
C TRP A 141 9.06 -10.89 10.15
N ASN A 142 10.01 -11.79 10.39
CA ASN A 142 10.35 -12.28 11.71
C ASN A 142 11.87 -12.42 11.84
N ILE A 143 12.44 -11.81 12.85
CA ILE A 143 13.85 -11.93 13.22
C ILE A 143 13.93 -12.78 14.49
N VAL A 144 14.66 -13.89 14.40
CA VAL A 144 14.80 -14.84 15.50
C VAL A 144 15.38 -14.13 16.73
N ASP A 145 14.79 -14.40 17.90
CA ASP A 145 15.16 -13.84 19.20
C ASP A 145 14.99 -12.30 19.36
N ALA A 146 14.54 -11.58 18.34
CA ALA A 146 14.22 -10.17 18.46
C ALA A 146 12.83 -9.97 19.09
N GLN A 147 12.73 -8.99 20.00
CA GLN A 147 11.44 -8.50 20.50
C GLN A 147 10.93 -7.32 19.65
N ASN A 148 11.83 -6.40 19.35
CA ASN A 148 11.60 -5.25 18.48
C ASN A 148 12.60 -5.23 17.34
N VAL A 149 12.25 -4.53 16.28
CA VAL A 149 13.07 -4.29 15.09
C VAL A 149 13.18 -2.80 14.86
N VAL A 150 14.39 -2.27 14.89
CA VAL A 150 14.69 -0.88 14.59
C VAL A 150 14.96 -0.77 13.09
N VAL A 151 14.11 -0.06 12.37
CA VAL A 151 14.23 0.16 10.93
C VAL A 151 15.00 1.46 10.67
N THR A 152 16.04 1.38 9.85
CA THR A 152 16.89 2.51 9.48
C THR A 152 16.61 3.02 8.07
N ASP A 153 16.12 2.18 7.17
CA ASP A 153 15.78 2.57 5.79
C ASP A 153 14.77 1.59 5.16
N GLU A 154 14.12 2.04 4.08
CA GLU A 154 13.31 1.22 3.18
C GLU A 154 13.87 1.36 1.76
N LEU A 155 14.13 0.23 1.10
CA LEU A 155 14.77 0.18 -0.21
C LEU A 155 13.77 0.24 -1.37
N THR A 156 12.49 0.41 -1.08
CA THR A 156 11.42 0.44 -2.09
C THR A 156 11.70 1.49 -3.16
N GLU A 157 11.85 1.05 -4.38
CA GLU A 157 12.05 1.89 -5.57
C GLU A 157 10.81 1.89 -6.47
N PHE A 158 10.69 2.98 -7.24
CA PHE A 158 9.71 3.16 -8.30
C PHE A 158 10.44 3.59 -9.58
N LYS A 159 11.02 2.62 -10.28
CA LYS A 159 11.80 2.84 -11.49
C LYS A 159 10.88 2.86 -12.71
N PHE A 160 10.51 4.04 -13.15
CA PHE A 160 9.70 4.19 -14.35
C PHE A 160 10.38 3.60 -15.59
N SER A 161 9.65 2.78 -16.35
CA SER A 161 10.13 2.20 -17.62
C SER A 161 10.09 3.21 -18.77
N GLN A 162 9.30 4.26 -18.62
CA GLN A 162 9.08 5.31 -19.61
C GLN A 162 9.09 6.67 -18.92
N ASP A 163 9.55 7.71 -19.60
CA ASP A 163 9.33 9.07 -19.15
C ASP A 163 7.86 9.45 -19.31
N GLY A 164 7.49 10.63 -18.90
CA GLY A 164 6.14 11.15 -18.92
C GLY A 164 6.03 12.44 -18.13
N MET A 165 4.83 12.75 -17.66
CA MET A 165 4.56 13.94 -16.87
C MET A 165 4.05 13.59 -15.49
N SER A 166 4.41 14.40 -14.50
CA SER A 166 3.95 14.27 -13.12
C SER A 166 3.17 15.49 -12.65
N TRP A 167 2.34 15.27 -11.64
CA TRP A 167 1.65 16.28 -10.83
C TRP A 167 1.91 15.96 -9.37
N SER A 168 2.73 16.75 -8.72
CA SER A 168 3.15 16.48 -7.34
C SER A 168 3.44 17.78 -6.58
N ILE A 169 3.42 17.70 -5.26
CA ILE A 169 4.02 18.72 -4.39
C ILE A 169 5.41 18.26 -3.95
N PRO A 170 6.32 19.18 -3.58
CA PRO A 170 7.63 18.82 -3.02
C PRO A 170 7.52 17.86 -1.85
N GLY A 171 8.51 16.97 -1.70
CA GLY A 171 8.61 16.08 -0.54
C GLY A 171 8.87 16.89 0.74
N ASN A 172 7.96 16.74 1.72
CA ASN A 172 8.06 17.43 3.01
C ASN A 172 7.24 16.69 4.06
N PHE A 173 7.88 16.31 5.18
CA PHE A 173 7.20 15.61 6.27
C PHE A 173 6.40 16.53 7.22
N GLU A 174 6.58 17.86 7.11
CA GLU A 174 5.95 18.82 8.01
C GLU A 174 4.69 19.45 7.43
N THR A 175 4.56 19.49 6.10
CA THR A 175 3.42 20.14 5.45
C THR A 175 3.09 19.61 4.06
N TYR A 176 1.80 19.59 3.74
CA TYR A 176 1.26 19.36 2.41
C TYR A 176 0.77 20.66 1.73
N GLU A 177 0.92 21.80 2.37
CA GLU A 177 0.44 23.11 1.87
C GLU A 177 1.46 23.75 0.92
N LEU A 178 1.90 23.00 -0.09
CA LEU A 178 2.86 23.44 -1.09
C LEU A 178 2.21 23.49 -2.48
N ASN A 179 2.81 24.29 -3.38
CA ASN A 179 2.32 24.40 -4.74
C ASN A 179 2.61 23.13 -5.55
N TYR A 180 1.61 22.69 -6.34
CA TYR A 180 1.81 21.62 -7.29
C TYR A 180 2.83 21.98 -8.35
N ARG A 181 3.70 21.04 -8.66
CA ARG A 181 4.63 21.05 -9.79
C ARG A 181 4.07 20.15 -10.89
N HIS A 182 4.16 20.60 -12.14
CA HIS A 182 3.86 19.83 -13.34
C HIS A 182 5.12 19.76 -14.18
N MET A 183 5.77 18.59 -14.21
CA MET A 183 7.10 18.45 -14.78
C MET A 183 7.35 17.03 -15.28
N PRO A 184 8.34 16.83 -16.18
CA PRO A 184 8.74 15.48 -16.60
C PRO A 184 9.08 14.57 -15.41
N LEU A 185 8.76 13.29 -15.52
CA LEU A 185 9.09 12.28 -14.49
C LEU A 185 10.59 12.24 -14.23
N SER A 186 11.40 12.41 -15.29
CA SER A 186 12.87 12.43 -15.22
C SER A 186 13.44 13.63 -14.46
N GLU A 187 12.65 14.68 -14.21
CA GLU A 187 13.09 15.91 -13.51
C GLU A 187 12.62 15.98 -12.05
N VAL A 188 11.81 15.00 -11.60
CA VAL A 188 11.31 14.98 -10.21
C VAL A 188 12.43 14.57 -9.26
N GLU A 189 12.87 15.48 -8.39
CA GLU A 189 13.89 15.21 -7.37
C GLU A 189 13.27 14.63 -6.08
N ASP A 190 12.10 15.15 -5.70
CA ASP A 190 11.35 14.73 -4.51
C ASP A 190 9.85 14.94 -4.73
N ALA A 191 9.03 14.20 -4.01
CA ALA A 191 7.58 14.39 -4.01
C ALA A 191 6.91 13.82 -2.76
N ASN A 192 5.86 14.49 -2.28
CA ASN A 192 4.90 13.86 -1.38
C ASN A 192 3.98 12.90 -2.15
N THR A 193 3.41 11.95 -1.44
CA THR A 193 2.35 11.08 -1.96
C THR A 193 0.96 11.61 -1.54
N PRO A 194 -0.10 11.41 -2.33
CA PRO A 194 -0.14 10.72 -3.62
C PRO A 194 0.67 11.41 -4.71
N PHE A 195 1.50 10.66 -5.40
CA PHE A 195 2.29 11.12 -6.54
C PHE A 195 1.61 10.70 -7.85
N THR A 196 1.02 11.64 -8.56
CA THR A 196 0.27 11.35 -9.79
C THR A 196 1.15 11.54 -11.02
N PHE A 197 1.01 10.63 -11.99
CA PHE A 197 1.78 10.69 -13.23
C PHE A 197 0.97 10.22 -14.45
N CYS A 198 1.50 10.55 -15.62
CA CYS A 198 1.07 9.98 -16.89
C CYS A 198 2.33 9.59 -17.68
N THR A 199 2.44 8.33 -18.09
CA THR A 199 3.57 7.87 -18.91
C THR A 199 3.46 8.38 -20.35
N SER A 200 4.56 8.40 -21.09
CA SER A 200 4.55 8.72 -22.52
C SER A 200 3.70 7.76 -23.35
N GLY A 201 3.45 6.55 -22.85
CA GLY A 201 2.49 5.58 -23.41
C GLY A 201 1.01 5.91 -23.16
N GLY A 202 0.71 6.99 -22.42
CA GLY A 202 -0.65 7.46 -22.16
C GLY A 202 -1.37 6.75 -21.02
N HIS A 203 -0.67 6.02 -20.16
CA HIS A 203 -1.22 5.43 -18.95
C HIS A 203 -1.03 6.36 -17.75
N TYR A 204 -2.09 6.52 -16.98
CA TYR A 204 -2.10 7.30 -15.75
C TYR A 204 -1.84 6.40 -14.55
N GLY A 205 -1.18 6.94 -13.54
CA GLY A 205 -0.98 6.24 -12.28
C GLY A 205 -0.81 7.18 -11.10
N ALA A 206 -0.95 6.61 -9.90
CA ALA A 206 -0.65 7.30 -8.65
C ALA A 206 0.09 6.37 -7.71
N ILE A 207 1.20 6.84 -7.15
CA ILE A 207 1.93 6.16 -6.08
C ILE A 207 1.44 6.72 -4.76
N HIS A 208 1.05 5.84 -3.84
CA HIS A 208 0.58 6.21 -2.51
C HIS A 208 0.82 5.06 -1.52
N GLU A 209 0.24 5.17 -0.35
CA GLU A 209 0.26 4.15 0.70
C GLU A 209 -1.13 3.94 1.31
N ALA A 210 -1.34 2.79 1.94
CA ALA A 210 -2.57 2.48 2.63
C ALA A 210 -2.27 1.71 3.93
N ALA A 211 -3.23 1.70 4.87
CA ALA A 211 -3.09 1.09 6.18
C ALA A 211 -1.82 1.58 6.92
N LEU A 212 -1.63 2.89 6.96
CA LEU A 212 -0.51 3.54 7.65
C LEU A 212 -0.75 3.53 9.16
N TYR A 213 -0.37 2.42 9.81
CA TYR A 213 -0.49 2.22 11.25
C TYR A 213 0.88 1.99 11.87
N ASP A 214 1.22 2.77 12.89
CA ASP A 214 2.42 2.63 13.71
C ASP A 214 3.74 2.53 12.90
N TYR A 215 3.78 3.24 11.76
CA TYR A 215 4.91 3.27 10.82
C TYR A 215 5.01 4.66 10.20
N PRO A 216 6.21 5.14 9.81
CA PRO A 216 6.38 6.46 9.22
C PRO A 216 5.73 6.57 7.84
N GLU A 217 5.26 7.78 7.53
CA GLU A 217 4.80 8.12 6.19
C GLU A 217 5.96 8.08 5.17
N MET A 218 5.60 7.87 3.92
CA MET A 218 6.52 7.82 2.80
C MET A 218 6.40 9.07 1.93
N THR A 219 7.51 9.74 1.71
CA THR A 219 7.71 10.61 0.53
C THR A 219 8.55 9.87 -0.51
N LEU A 220 8.69 10.44 -1.68
CA LEU A 220 9.57 9.93 -2.75
C LEU A 220 10.77 10.86 -2.89
N LYS A 221 11.95 10.29 -3.08
CA LYS A 221 13.18 11.01 -3.32
C LYS A 221 14.02 10.32 -4.41
N ARG A 222 14.54 11.11 -5.33
CA ARG A 222 15.43 10.61 -6.36
C ARG A 222 16.78 10.27 -5.75
N ASP A 223 17.26 9.07 -6.00
CA ASP A 223 18.58 8.63 -5.59
C ASP A 223 19.68 9.06 -6.60
N SER A 224 20.93 8.74 -6.29
CA SER A 224 22.07 9.05 -7.14
C SER A 224 22.07 8.31 -8.49
N THR A 225 21.25 7.28 -8.64
CA THR A 225 21.08 6.52 -9.90
C THR A 225 19.96 7.05 -10.76
N GLY A 226 19.21 8.05 -10.27
CA GLY A 226 18.08 8.66 -10.97
C GLY A 226 16.76 7.95 -10.77
N ILE A 227 16.65 7.07 -9.78
CA ILE A 227 15.43 6.31 -9.47
C ILE A 227 14.70 7.00 -8.29
N LEU A 228 13.36 7.09 -8.37
CA LEU A 228 12.55 7.52 -7.23
C LEU A 228 12.47 6.38 -6.22
N LYS A 229 12.83 6.67 -4.98
CA LYS A 229 12.86 5.74 -3.85
C LYS A 229 11.96 6.27 -2.73
N ALA A 230 11.38 5.34 -1.96
CA ALA A 230 10.71 5.66 -0.71
C ALA A 230 11.70 6.33 0.27
N GLU A 231 11.33 7.49 0.77
CA GLU A 231 12.02 8.18 1.85
C GLU A 231 11.05 8.25 3.02
N LEU A 232 11.38 7.55 4.10
CA LEU A 232 10.54 7.50 5.30
C LEU A 232 10.80 8.71 6.21
N ALA A 233 9.75 9.22 6.84
CA ALA A 233 9.89 10.26 7.86
C ALA A 233 10.78 9.77 9.00
N PRO A 234 11.86 10.47 9.35
CA PRO A 234 12.76 10.06 10.42
C PRO A 234 12.23 10.45 11.81
N MET A 235 12.58 9.66 12.81
CA MET A 235 12.51 10.08 14.22
C MET A 235 13.64 11.07 14.55
N PRO A 236 13.62 11.76 15.70
CA PRO A 236 14.65 12.76 16.06
C PRO A 236 16.08 12.22 16.10
N ASP A 237 16.27 10.93 16.33
CA ASP A 237 17.56 10.22 16.33
C ASP A 237 17.98 9.70 14.95
N GLY A 238 17.13 9.89 13.93
CA GLY A 238 17.37 9.49 12.55
C GLY A 238 16.90 8.09 12.18
N ILE A 239 16.49 7.25 13.14
CA ILE A 239 15.85 5.96 12.82
C ILE A 239 14.49 6.20 12.17
N LYS A 240 14.01 5.23 11.41
CA LYS A 240 12.72 5.35 10.73
C LYS A 240 11.58 4.77 11.55
N ALA A 241 11.76 3.61 12.16
CA ALA A 241 10.77 2.99 13.01
C ALA A 241 11.43 2.12 14.09
N ASP A 242 10.76 1.98 15.24
CA ASP A 242 11.03 0.95 16.25
C ASP A 242 9.71 0.20 16.46
N VAL A 243 9.60 -0.99 15.90
CA VAL A 243 8.35 -1.75 15.82
C VAL A 243 8.50 -3.13 16.43
N PRO A 244 7.43 -3.74 16.94
CA PRO A 244 7.47 -5.12 17.40
C PRO A 244 7.97 -6.06 16.30
N ASN A 245 8.64 -7.14 16.70
CA ASN A 245 8.92 -8.22 15.76
C ASN A 245 7.62 -8.83 15.21
N MET A 246 7.66 -9.43 14.03
CA MET A 246 6.48 -9.88 13.27
C MET A 246 5.55 -8.71 12.86
N PHE A 247 6.11 -7.53 12.64
CA PHE A 247 5.39 -6.37 12.17
C PHE A 247 4.96 -6.53 10.70
N VAL A 248 3.90 -5.83 10.36
CA VAL A 248 3.38 -5.73 8.99
C VAL A 248 3.38 -4.27 8.59
N THR A 249 4.17 -3.91 7.55
CA THR A 249 4.26 -2.52 7.10
C THR A 249 2.97 -2.04 6.44
N PRO A 250 2.77 -0.72 6.30
CA PRO A 250 1.78 -0.18 5.37
C PRO A 250 1.94 -0.75 3.96
N TRP A 251 0.86 -0.71 3.20
CA TRP A 251 0.91 -1.03 1.78
C TRP A 251 1.54 0.11 0.99
N ARG A 252 2.46 -0.20 0.11
CA ARG A 252 2.91 0.66 -0.97
C ARG A 252 2.02 0.38 -2.17
N THR A 253 1.43 1.42 -2.75
CA THR A 253 0.41 1.26 -3.79
C THR A 253 0.81 1.95 -5.08
N LEU A 254 0.41 1.34 -6.19
CA LEU A 254 0.50 1.89 -7.53
C LEU A 254 -0.87 1.72 -8.19
N GLN A 255 -1.69 2.77 -8.15
CA GLN A 255 -2.95 2.83 -8.89
C GLN A 255 -2.66 3.06 -10.38
N LEU A 256 -3.42 2.44 -11.26
CA LEU A 256 -3.23 2.49 -12.71
C LEU A 256 -4.57 2.69 -13.42
N GLY A 257 -4.55 3.47 -14.50
CA GLY A 257 -5.73 3.74 -15.31
C GLY A 257 -5.38 4.19 -16.73
N LYS A 258 -6.35 4.10 -17.63
CA LYS A 258 -6.23 4.59 -19.02
C LYS A 258 -6.59 6.07 -19.13
N LYS A 259 -7.24 6.62 -18.11
CA LYS A 259 -7.72 8.01 -18.04
C LYS A 259 -7.52 8.55 -16.63
N PRO A 260 -7.40 9.86 -16.43
CA PRO A 260 -7.27 10.46 -15.11
C PRO A 260 -8.43 10.11 -14.16
N VAL A 261 -9.65 10.01 -14.69
CA VAL A 261 -10.84 9.67 -13.91
C VAL A 261 -10.80 8.26 -13.33
N ASP A 262 -10.05 7.35 -13.92
CA ASP A 262 -9.90 5.97 -13.41
C ASP A 262 -9.19 5.99 -12.05
N LEU A 263 -8.26 6.92 -11.82
CA LEU A 263 -7.60 7.10 -10.53
C LEU A 263 -8.55 7.62 -9.44
N ILE A 264 -9.47 8.54 -9.81
CA ILE A 264 -10.47 9.09 -8.89
C ILE A 264 -11.48 8.01 -8.48
N ASN A 265 -11.83 7.13 -9.40
CA ASN A 265 -12.81 6.07 -9.18
C ASN A 265 -12.19 4.80 -8.58
N SER A 266 -10.87 4.72 -8.42
CA SER A 266 -10.20 3.56 -7.85
C SER A 266 -10.63 3.31 -6.41
N GLU A 267 -10.99 2.09 -6.09
CA GLU A 267 -11.35 1.63 -4.74
C GLU A 267 -10.18 0.87 -4.06
N LEU A 268 -9.01 0.81 -4.71
CA LEU A 268 -7.85 0.06 -4.24
C LEU A 268 -7.44 0.47 -2.81
N ILE A 269 -7.32 1.76 -2.53
CA ILE A 269 -6.92 2.25 -1.20
C ILE A 269 -7.96 1.87 -0.13
N LEU A 270 -9.26 1.91 -0.44
CA LEU A 270 -10.31 1.49 0.49
C LEU A 270 -10.18 0.02 0.85
N ASN A 271 -9.89 -0.84 -0.13
CA ASN A 271 -9.80 -2.29 0.00
C ASN A 271 -8.52 -2.76 0.73
N LEU A 272 -7.54 -1.90 0.91
CA LEU A 272 -6.27 -2.20 1.58
C LEU A 272 -6.28 -1.82 3.06
N ASN A 273 -7.29 -1.08 3.53
CA ASN A 273 -7.45 -0.73 4.93
C ASN A 273 -8.30 -1.76 5.67
N GLU A 274 -7.99 -1.95 6.95
CA GLU A 274 -8.77 -2.85 7.81
C GLU A 274 -10.21 -2.36 7.97
N PRO A 275 -11.17 -3.27 8.12
CA PRO A 275 -12.55 -2.89 8.42
C PRO A 275 -12.64 -2.02 9.67
N SER A 276 -13.64 -1.11 9.71
CA SER A 276 -13.89 -0.28 10.88
C SER A 276 -14.07 -1.12 12.14
N LYS A 277 -13.36 -0.75 13.21
CA LYS A 277 -13.50 -1.36 14.54
C LYS A 277 -14.70 -0.81 15.32
N ILE A 278 -15.37 0.21 14.82
CA ILE A 278 -16.59 0.78 15.42
C ILE A 278 -17.77 -0.10 15.02
N GLY A 279 -18.32 -0.84 15.97
CA GLY A 279 -19.38 -1.81 15.71
C GLY A 279 -20.74 -1.20 15.31
N ASP A 280 -21.13 -0.07 15.94
CA ASP A 280 -22.33 0.69 15.58
C ASP A 280 -21.96 2.10 15.15
N VAL A 281 -22.19 2.39 13.90
CA VAL A 281 -21.92 3.69 13.27
C VAL A 281 -23.22 4.47 12.98
N SER A 282 -24.38 3.97 13.38
CA SER A 282 -25.69 4.55 13.07
C SER A 282 -25.89 5.95 13.67
N TRP A 283 -25.15 6.28 14.72
CA TRP A 283 -25.17 7.60 15.37
C TRP A 283 -24.40 8.66 14.59
N ILE A 284 -23.48 8.30 13.72
CA ILE A 284 -22.72 9.24 12.89
C ILE A 284 -23.60 9.66 11.72
N LYS A 285 -23.90 10.95 11.64
CA LYS A 285 -24.72 11.53 10.58
C LYS A 285 -23.94 12.64 9.90
N PRO A 286 -23.60 12.50 8.61
CA PRO A 286 -23.01 13.61 7.85
C PRO A 286 -23.92 14.83 7.91
N GLN A 287 -23.35 15.98 8.24
CA GLN A 287 -24.11 17.22 8.35
C GLN A 287 -23.21 18.43 8.09
N LYS A 288 -23.84 19.58 7.82
CA LYS A 288 -23.13 20.85 7.77
C LYS A 288 -22.90 21.37 9.18
N TYR A 289 -21.71 21.91 9.44
CA TYR A 289 -21.37 22.55 10.71
C TYR A 289 -20.64 23.86 10.45
N VAL A 290 -20.59 24.72 11.47
CA VAL A 290 -19.81 25.95 11.47
C VAL A 290 -18.69 25.77 12.49
N GLY A 291 -17.45 25.90 12.04
CA GLY A 291 -16.26 25.84 12.88
C GLY A 291 -15.70 27.22 13.17
N VAL A 292 -15.19 27.43 14.38
CA VAL A 292 -14.40 28.60 14.70
C VAL A 292 -13.03 28.44 14.04
N TRP A 293 -12.70 29.37 13.14
CA TRP A 293 -11.48 29.29 12.38
C TRP A 293 -10.26 29.76 13.19
N TRP A 294 -9.09 29.30 12.78
CA TRP A 294 -7.81 29.62 13.42
C TRP A 294 -7.59 31.13 13.71
N GLY A 295 -7.88 31.98 12.73
CA GLY A 295 -7.77 33.45 12.89
C GLY A 295 -8.60 34.04 14.04
N MET A 296 -9.71 33.38 14.42
CA MET A 296 -10.50 33.79 15.56
C MET A 296 -9.84 33.45 16.90
N HIS A 297 -9.14 32.34 16.98
CA HIS A 297 -8.35 31.96 18.14
C HIS A 297 -7.14 32.88 18.33
N LEU A 298 -6.57 33.38 17.25
CA LEU A 298 -5.48 34.36 17.29
C LEU A 298 -5.94 35.81 17.49
N GLY A 299 -7.23 36.08 17.56
CA GLY A 299 -7.79 37.42 17.70
C GLY A 299 -7.65 38.30 16.46
N THR A 300 -7.26 37.76 15.31
CA THR A 300 -7.14 38.47 14.04
C THR A 300 -8.46 38.63 13.29
N GLN A 301 -9.46 37.84 13.68
CA GLN A 301 -10.83 37.91 13.17
C GLN A 301 -11.81 37.88 14.33
N THR A 302 -12.96 38.52 14.18
CA THR A 302 -14.03 38.50 15.17
C THR A 302 -15.27 37.85 14.58
N TRP A 303 -15.83 36.92 15.36
CA TRP A 303 -17.13 36.33 15.07
C TRP A 303 -17.84 36.03 16.39
N THR A 304 -19.05 36.52 16.55
CA THR A 304 -19.86 36.27 17.74
C THR A 304 -20.90 35.22 17.42
N MET A 305 -20.78 34.04 18.03
CA MET A 305 -21.86 33.08 18.05
C MET A 305 -22.99 33.62 18.93
N GLY A 306 -24.09 34.00 18.36
CA GLY A 306 -25.27 34.30 19.18
C GLY A 306 -26.17 35.44 18.72
N SER A 307 -25.96 35.97 17.55
CA SER A 307 -26.78 37.11 17.09
C SER A 307 -27.50 36.90 15.76
N ARG A 308 -27.84 35.66 15.40
CA ARG A 308 -28.86 35.46 14.34
C ARG A 308 -29.49 34.09 14.41
#